data_a64525deb9cd655f9929e372bb05404a
#
_entry.id   a64525deb9cd655f9929e372bb05404a
#
_cell.length_a   1.000
_cell.length_b   1.000
_cell.length_c   1.000
_cell.angle_alpha   90.00
_cell.angle_beta   90.00
_cell.angle_gamma   90.00
#
_symmetry.space_group_name_H-M   'P 1'
#
loop_
_entity.id
_entity.type
_entity.pdbx_description
1 polymer ?
#
loop_
_entity_poly.entity_id
_entity_poly.type
_entity_poly.pdbx_seq_one_letter_code
_entity_poly.pdbx_strand_id
1 'polypeptide(L)'
;MKITVKKLPKSEVEIEGELESEVFESYYKQSLKKLGERVKLDGFREGKVPESVLLSNIPEMQILEEMAQLALNEHYPKILEDEKIDAISRPEISIVKLARNNPLGFKIKTAILPEIKLPDYKDIAKKIISKITDKEKNIEVTEEDLENTIMDIRKSRAPKVHMTNTTPPDLPLSGEDSSVPPDKGESKGVEPELPEFNDEFVRALGPFKDVADFKDKLKANIKLEKENQQKEKTRLKIIEKIIDDSKMDIPEILVNIELDKILYKMESDITQMGLKFEDYLKHLNKTAEDLRKEFKTDAEKKAKLALILNEIAKAEKIVADEQLVAREVAAILEHYKDADPERARIHAENVLTNEKIFQFLENL
;
A
#
# COMPACT_ATOMS: atom_id res chain seq x y z
N MET A 1 -2.08 9.90 39.78
CA MET A 1 -2.18 8.77 38.84
C MET A 1 -0.89 7.96 38.87
N LYS A 2 -0.95 6.62 38.92
CA LYS A 2 0.23 5.75 38.88
C LYS A 2 0.28 5.10 37.49
N ILE A 3 1.42 5.22 36.81
CA ILE A 3 1.61 4.69 35.46
C ILE A 3 2.86 3.80 35.45
N THR A 4 2.78 2.70 34.73
CA THR A 4 3.90 1.80 34.43
C THR A 4 3.88 1.48 32.97
N VAL A 5 4.98 1.73 32.25
CA VAL A 5 5.13 1.47 30.80
C VAL A 5 6.02 0.25 30.62
N LYS A 6 5.55 -0.72 29.86
CA LYS A 6 6.30 -1.93 29.46
C LYS A 6 6.46 -1.98 27.95
N LYS A 7 7.69 -2.14 27.47
CA LYS A 7 7.95 -2.41 26.06
C LYS A 7 7.60 -3.87 25.75
N LEU A 8 6.87 -4.09 24.67
CA LEU A 8 6.50 -5.39 24.15
C LEU A 8 7.22 -5.65 22.81
N PRO A 9 7.30 -6.91 22.35
CA PRO A 9 7.75 -7.23 20.99
C PRO A 9 6.94 -6.49 19.93
N LYS A 10 7.46 -6.41 18.71
CA LYS A 10 6.85 -5.74 17.56
C LYS A 10 6.59 -4.26 17.77
N SER A 11 7.49 -3.59 18.49
CA SER A 11 7.40 -2.15 18.79
C SER A 11 6.03 -1.74 19.34
N GLU A 12 5.51 -2.53 20.26
CA GLU A 12 4.32 -2.22 21.03
C GLU A 12 4.71 -1.81 22.45
N VAL A 13 3.85 -1.05 23.09
CA VAL A 13 3.96 -0.69 24.49
C VAL A 13 2.65 -1.00 25.21
N GLU A 14 2.77 -1.52 26.42
CA GLU A 14 1.67 -1.70 27.35
C GLU A 14 1.80 -0.66 28.47
N ILE A 15 0.78 0.13 28.63
CA ILE A 15 0.66 1.15 29.66
C ILE A 15 -0.33 0.62 30.71
N GLU A 16 0.14 0.27 31.89
CA GLU A 16 -0.71 -0.08 33.02
C GLU A 16 -0.87 1.17 33.89
N GLY A 17 -2.10 1.51 34.24
CA GLY A 17 -2.39 2.70 35.00
C GLY A 17 -3.50 2.55 36.02
N GLU A 18 -3.43 3.38 37.06
CA GLU A 18 -4.48 3.51 38.07
C GLU A 18 -4.81 5.00 38.24
N LEU A 19 -6.06 5.37 37.90
CA LEU A 19 -6.58 6.72 38.11
C LEU A 19 -7.25 6.77 39.48
N GLU A 20 -6.90 7.78 40.29
CA GLU A 20 -7.39 7.94 41.67
C GLU A 20 -8.92 8.07 41.71
N SER A 21 -9.53 7.50 42.77
CA SER A 21 -10.97 7.45 42.92
C SER A 21 -11.65 8.81 42.84
N GLU A 22 -11.08 9.85 43.45
CA GLU A 22 -11.64 11.21 43.42
C GLU A 22 -11.71 11.77 41.99
N VAL A 23 -10.66 11.54 41.20
CA VAL A 23 -10.60 11.98 39.80
C VAL A 23 -11.60 11.18 38.95
N PHE A 24 -11.69 9.87 39.15
CA PHE A 24 -12.63 9.01 38.44
C PHE A 24 -14.09 9.39 38.75
N GLU A 25 -14.42 9.64 40.01
CA GLU A 25 -15.78 10.06 40.40
C GLU A 25 -16.17 11.44 39.82
N SER A 26 -15.22 12.31 39.50
CA SER A 26 -15.53 13.60 38.88
C SER A 26 -16.25 13.45 37.50
N TYR A 27 -16.06 12.34 36.82
CA TYR A 27 -16.71 12.05 35.54
C TYR A 27 -18.17 11.56 35.65
N TYR A 28 -18.66 11.27 36.88
CA TYR A 28 -20.00 10.73 37.10
C TYR A 28 -21.11 11.60 36.53
N LYS A 29 -21.12 12.91 36.85
CA LYS A 29 -22.15 13.82 36.33
C LYS A 29 -22.12 13.96 34.84
N GLN A 30 -20.94 13.99 34.25
CA GLN A 30 -20.76 14.10 32.79
C GLN A 30 -21.21 12.83 32.06
N SER A 31 -20.94 11.64 32.65
CA SER A 31 -21.39 10.37 32.08
C SER A 31 -22.90 10.24 32.09
N LEU A 32 -23.57 10.60 33.19
CA LEU A 32 -25.03 10.62 33.26
C LEU A 32 -25.65 11.58 32.26
N LYS A 33 -25.09 12.77 32.08
CA LYS A 33 -25.58 13.71 31.07
C LYS A 33 -25.47 13.11 29.67
N LYS A 34 -24.33 12.55 29.32
CA LYS A 34 -24.06 11.99 28.02
C LYS A 34 -24.92 10.75 27.72
N LEU A 35 -25.13 9.89 28.71
CA LEU A 35 -26.04 8.77 28.63
C LEU A 35 -27.50 9.24 28.48
N GLY A 36 -27.90 10.26 29.25
CA GLY A 36 -29.24 10.84 29.16
C GLY A 36 -29.56 11.46 27.77
N GLU A 37 -28.55 11.92 27.04
CA GLU A 37 -28.69 12.41 25.66
C GLU A 37 -28.92 11.28 24.64
N ARG A 38 -28.51 10.05 24.96
CA ARG A 38 -28.59 8.88 24.07
C ARG A 38 -29.76 7.94 24.38
N VAL A 39 -30.23 7.95 25.63
CA VAL A 39 -31.30 7.04 26.08
C VAL A 39 -32.66 7.61 25.66
N LYS A 40 -33.42 6.78 24.96
CA LYS A 40 -34.84 7.04 24.64
C LYS A 40 -35.71 6.33 25.67
N LEU A 41 -36.44 7.12 26.47
CA LEU A 41 -37.38 6.62 27.46
C LEU A 41 -38.78 7.14 27.11
N ASP A 42 -39.79 6.24 27.16
CA ASP A 42 -41.17 6.60 26.88
C ASP A 42 -41.67 7.67 27.86
N GLY A 43 -42.26 8.72 27.32
CA GLY A 43 -42.77 9.86 28.10
C GLY A 43 -41.74 10.99 28.32
N PHE A 44 -40.50 10.84 27.89
CA PHE A 44 -39.48 11.89 28.00
C PHE A 44 -38.88 12.29 26.67
N ARG A 45 -38.62 13.59 26.51
CA ARG A 45 -37.87 14.07 25.35
C ARG A 45 -36.37 13.74 25.52
N GLU A 46 -35.70 13.33 24.45
CA GLU A 46 -34.27 13.08 24.40
C GLU A 46 -33.46 14.24 25.03
N GLY A 47 -32.55 13.92 25.93
CA GLY A 47 -31.73 14.89 26.66
C GLY A 47 -32.42 15.66 27.79
N LYS A 48 -33.70 15.38 28.10
CA LYS A 48 -34.47 16.02 29.17
C LYS A 48 -35.01 15.06 30.22
N VAL A 49 -34.42 13.88 30.32
CA VAL A 49 -34.77 12.88 31.32
C VAL A 49 -34.19 13.28 32.66
N PRO A 50 -34.99 13.34 33.76
CA PRO A 50 -34.48 13.63 35.09
C PRO A 50 -33.46 12.57 35.55
N GLU A 51 -32.46 12.99 36.33
CA GLU A 51 -31.37 12.12 36.82
C GLU A 51 -31.90 10.89 37.58
N SER A 52 -32.92 11.06 38.42
CA SER A 52 -33.54 9.97 39.18
C SER A 52 -34.16 8.89 38.27
N VAL A 53 -34.73 9.31 37.14
CA VAL A 53 -35.29 8.38 36.15
C VAL A 53 -34.19 7.69 35.35
N LEU A 54 -33.11 8.39 35.00
CA LEU A 54 -31.94 7.82 34.37
C LEU A 54 -31.32 6.71 35.22
N LEU A 55 -31.12 6.99 36.50
CA LEU A 55 -30.54 6.05 37.48
C LEU A 55 -31.39 4.77 37.69
N SER A 56 -32.73 4.90 37.53
CA SER A 56 -33.63 3.74 37.61
C SER A 56 -33.65 2.85 36.35
N ASN A 57 -33.21 3.42 35.21
CA ASN A 57 -33.32 2.76 33.92
C ASN A 57 -31.97 2.40 33.29
N ILE A 58 -30.87 2.98 33.78
CA ILE A 58 -29.53 2.71 33.25
C ILE A 58 -28.79 1.82 34.29
N PRO A 59 -28.26 0.66 33.87
CA PRO A 59 -27.44 -0.16 34.75
C PRO A 59 -26.20 0.59 35.22
N GLU A 60 -25.82 0.45 36.48
CA GLU A 60 -24.66 1.10 37.08
C GLU A 60 -23.37 0.82 36.30
N MET A 61 -23.22 -0.40 35.77
CA MET A 61 -22.08 -0.79 34.96
C MET A 61 -21.95 0.08 33.70
N GLN A 62 -23.05 0.40 33.05
CA GLN A 62 -23.05 1.28 31.86
C GLN A 62 -22.61 2.71 32.20
N ILE A 63 -22.97 3.20 33.40
CA ILE A 63 -22.51 4.50 33.87
C ILE A 63 -21.00 4.47 34.13
N LEU A 64 -20.52 3.41 34.77
CA LEU A 64 -19.09 3.23 35.03
C LEU A 64 -18.26 3.10 33.77
N GLU A 65 -18.75 2.37 32.78
CA GLU A 65 -18.10 2.24 31.48
C GLU A 65 -18.00 3.60 30.74
N GLU A 66 -19.07 4.41 30.77
CA GLU A 66 -19.04 5.75 30.17
C GLU A 66 -18.10 6.68 30.96
N MET A 67 -18.07 6.59 32.30
CA MET A 67 -17.10 7.30 33.11
C MET A 67 -15.65 6.94 32.74
N ALA A 68 -15.37 5.64 32.58
CA ALA A 68 -14.06 5.14 32.22
C ALA A 68 -13.66 5.63 30.83
N GLN A 69 -14.58 5.61 29.88
CA GLN A 69 -14.35 6.11 28.52
C GLN A 69 -14.02 7.62 28.53
N LEU A 70 -14.77 8.42 29.26
CA LEU A 70 -14.52 9.85 29.38
C LEU A 70 -13.16 10.13 30.04
N ALA A 71 -12.87 9.46 31.15
CA ALA A 71 -11.61 9.60 31.86
C ALA A 71 -10.41 9.23 30.99
N LEU A 72 -10.47 8.08 30.28
CA LEU A 72 -9.38 7.62 29.42
C LEU A 72 -9.20 8.49 28.19
N ASN A 73 -10.28 8.98 27.58
CA ASN A 73 -10.19 9.92 26.46
C ASN A 73 -9.47 11.22 26.83
N GLU A 74 -9.62 11.69 28.06
CA GLU A 74 -8.94 12.90 28.52
C GLU A 74 -7.50 12.63 28.96
N HIS A 75 -7.28 11.50 29.67
CA HIS A 75 -5.98 11.22 30.28
C HIS A 75 -5.00 10.53 29.35
N TYR A 76 -5.46 9.75 28.36
CA TYR A 76 -4.56 9.04 27.46
C TYR A 76 -3.59 9.94 26.68
N PRO A 77 -4.02 11.05 26.06
CA PRO A 77 -3.08 11.97 25.41
C PRO A 77 -2.03 12.54 26.36
N LYS A 78 -2.43 12.86 27.61
CA LYS A 78 -1.51 13.37 28.63
C LYS A 78 -0.48 12.31 29.06
N ILE A 79 -0.91 11.05 29.18
CA ILE A 79 0.00 9.93 29.46
C ILE A 79 1.03 9.76 28.33
N LEU A 80 0.62 9.85 27.07
CA LEU A 80 1.54 9.75 25.95
C LEU A 80 2.57 10.88 25.96
N GLU A 81 2.15 12.10 26.28
CA GLU A 81 3.03 13.27 26.36
C GLU A 81 4.02 13.15 27.51
N ASP A 82 3.53 12.83 28.73
CA ASP A 82 4.34 12.70 29.95
C ASP A 82 5.40 11.58 29.80
N GLU A 83 5.01 10.44 29.26
CA GLU A 83 5.89 9.27 29.03
C GLU A 83 6.69 9.35 27.72
N LYS A 84 6.50 10.40 26.92
CA LYS A 84 7.14 10.61 25.62
C LYS A 84 6.94 9.43 24.66
N ILE A 85 5.72 8.92 24.60
CA ILE A 85 5.32 7.81 23.77
C ILE A 85 4.74 8.34 22.46
N ASP A 86 5.39 8.04 21.35
CA ASP A 86 4.91 8.41 20.01
C ASP A 86 4.05 7.26 19.43
N ALA A 87 2.78 7.25 19.83
CA ALA A 87 1.83 6.20 19.45
C ALA A 87 1.37 6.36 17.99
N ILE A 88 1.47 5.28 17.22
CA ILE A 88 1.08 5.23 15.78
C ILE A 88 -0.18 4.41 15.51
N SER A 89 -0.75 3.78 16.56
CA SER A 89 -1.97 3.01 16.42
C SER A 89 -3.07 3.55 17.34
N ARG A 90 -4.31 3.15 17.05
CA ARG A 90 -5.40 3.33 18.03
C ARG A 90 -5.10 2.47 19.25
N PRO A 91 -5.33 3.00 20.47
CA PRO A 91 -5.11 2.23 21.69
C PRO A 91 -6.10 1.08 21.83
N GLU A 92 -5.61 -0.09 22.21
CA GLU A 92 -6.43 -1.19 22.72
C GLU A 92 -6.55 -1.02 24.25
N ILE A 93 -7.75 -0.70 24.70
CA ILE A 93 -8.01 -0.39 26.11
C ILE A 93 -8.70 -1.58 26.77
N SER A 94 -8.12 -2.04 27.89
CA SER A 94 -8.71 -3.05 28.77
C SER A 94 -8.87 -2.48 30.17
N ILE A 95 -10.08 -2.53 30.69
CA ILE A 95 -10.35 -2.07 32.06
C ILE A 95 -10.12 -3.24 33.03
N VAL A 96 -9.28 -3.03 34.00
CA VAL A 96 -8.89 -4.05 35.00
C VAL A 96 -9.66 -3.92 36.29
N LYS A 97 -9.95 -2.67 36.72
CA LYS A 97 -10.73 -2.38 37.91
C LYS A 97 -11.75 -1.31 37.59
N LEU A 98 -13.02 -1.58 37.89
CA LEU A 98 -14.13 -0.67 37.60
C LEU A 98 -15.18 -0.79 38.71
N ALA A 99 -15.24 0.17 39.59
CA ALA A 99 -16.25 0.23 40.65
C ALA A 99 -16.37 1.67 41.15
N ARG A 100 -17.55 2.01 41.72
CA ARG A 100 -17.79 3.30 42.37
C ARG A 100 -16.88 3.49 43.57
N ASN A 101 -16.43 4.72 43.77
CA ASN A 101 -15.56 5.11 44.85
C ASN A 101 -14.24 4.30 44.95
N ASN A 102 -13.84 3.67 43.85
CA ASN A 102 -12.58 2.96 43.73
C ASN A 102 -11.73 3.57 42.60
N PRO A 103 -10.41 3.40 42.63
CA PRO A 103 -9.55 3.78 41.52
C PRO A 103 -9.93 3.01 40.24
N LEU A 104 -9.90 3.70 39.10
CA LEU A 104 -10.03 3.06 37.78
C LEU A 104 -8.69 2.42 37.41
N GLY A 105 -8.65 1.10 37.33
CA GLY A 105 -7.49 0.36 36.80
C GLY A 105 -7.64 0.04 35.34
N PHE A 106 -6.62 0.33 34.54
CA PHE A 106 -6.64 0.12 33.11
C PHE A 106 -5.31 -0.37 32.56
N LYS A 107 -5.38 -1.05 31.40
CA LYS A 107 -4.25 -1.40 30.55
C LYS A 107 -4.52 -0.87 29.17
N ILE A 108 -3.55 -0.20 28.59
CA ILE A 108 -3.61 0.33 27.24
C ILE A 108 -2.44 -0.23 26.46
N LYS A 109 -2.73 -0.90 25.34
CA LYS A 109 -1.73 -1.38 24.41
C LYS A 109 -1.75 -0.53 23.14
N THR A 110 -0.59 -0.05 22.72
CA THR A 110 -0.45 0.76 21.49
C THR A 110 0.87 0.44 20.81
N ALA A 111 0.91 0.63 19.49
CA ALA A 111 2.14 0.51 18.70
C ALA A 111 2.87 1.85 18.66
N ILE A 112 4.19 1.78 18.65
CA ILE A 112 5.10 2.93 18.51
C ILE A 112 5.97 2.76 17.28
N LEU A 113 6.60 3.86 16.82
CA LEU A 113 7.61 3.75 15.76
C LEU A 113 8.79 2.90 16.27
N PRO A 114 9.27 1.93 15.46
CA PRO A 114 10.37 1.08 15.86
C PRO A 114 11.69 1.85 15.92
N GLU A 115 12.56 1.48 16.86
CA GLU A 115 13.96 1.88 16.77
C GLU A 115 14.63 1.20 15.58
N ILE A 116 15.17 1.99 14.65
CA ILE A 116 15.79 1.49 13.43
C ILE A 116 17.31 1.60 13.58
N LYS A 117 17.99 0.45 13.53
CA LYS A 117 19.45 0.40 13.47
C LYS A 117 19.87 0.18 12.04
N LEU A 118 20.19 1.28 11.35
CA LEU A 118 20.70 1.23 9.99
C LEU A 118 22.10 0.62 9.96
N PRO A 119 22.42 -0.23 8.95
CA PRO A 119 23.79 -0.63 8.66
C PRO A 119 24.57 0.54 8.06
N ASP A 120 25.84 0.33 7.74
CA ASP A 120 26.59 1.28 6.90
C ASP A 120 26.10 1.21 5.45
N TYR A 121 24.95 1.89 5.19
CA TYR A 121 24.31 1.91 3.87
C TYR A 121 25.18 2.58 2.80
N LYS A 122 26.11 3.47 3.20
CA LYS A 122 27.06 4.09 2.25
C LYS A 122 28.07 3.08 1.75
N ASP A 123 28.64 2.29 2.64
CA ASP A 123 29.58 1.22 2.29
C ASP A 123 28.90 0.11 1.48
N ILE A 124 27.67 -0.24 1.84
CA ILE A 124 26.83 -1.20 1.08
C ILE A 124 26.63 -0.71 -0.35
N ALA A 125 26.20 0.54 -0.54
CA ALA A 125 25.98 1.13 -1.86
C ALA A 125 27.27 1.13 -2.69
N LYS A 126 28.38 1.63 -2.14
CA LYS A 126 29.70 1.61 -2.79
C LYS A 126 30.13 0.22 -3.24
N LYS A 127 29.99 -0.78 -2.37
CA LYS A 127 30.36 -2.17 -2.68
C LYS A 127 29.51 -2.77 -3.79
N ILE A 128 28.22 -2.45 -3.86
CA ILE A 128 27.35 -2.93 -4.92
C ILE A 128 27.66 -2.24 -6.23
N ILE A 129 27.80 -0.89 -6.23
CA ILE A 129 28.12 -0.10 -7.42
C ILE A 129 29.49 -0.52 -7.99
N SER A 130 30.49 -0.75 -7.14
CA SER A 130 31.83 -1.19 -7.59
C SER A 130 31.85 -2.58 -8.23
N LYS A 131 30.85 -3.42 -7.95
CA LYS A 131 30.71 -4.75 -8.56
C LYS A 131 29.98 -4.73 -9.90
N ILE A 132 29.43 -3.58 -10.32
CA ILE A 132 28.81 -3.45 -11.62
C ILE A 132 29.90 -3.53 -12.66
N THR A 133 29.83 -4.49 -13.54
CA THR A 133 30.80 -4.74 -14.60
C THR A 133 30.74 -3.65 -15.67
N ASP A 134 31.82 -3.43 -16.42
CA ASP A 134 31.86 -2.47 -17.52
C ASP A 134 30.82 -2.80 -18.62
N LYS A 135 30.47 -4.09 -18.78
CA LYS A 135 29.38 -4.52 -19.67
C LYS A 135 27.98 -4.09 -19.19
N GLU A 136 27.79 -4.04 -17.87
CA GLU A 136 26.52 -3.57 -17.27
C GLU A 136 26.44 -2.02 -17.22
N LYS A 137 27.59 -1.32 -17.29
CA LYS A 137 27.68 0.14 -17.39
C LYS A 137 27.51 0.64 -18.83
N ASN A 138 28.15 -0.04 -19.78
CA ASN A 138 28.06 0.29 -21.21
C ASN A 138 26.98 -0.58 -21.86
N ILE A 139 25.75 -0.10 -21.78
CA ILE A 139 24.62 -0.75 -22.40
C ILE A 139 24.62 -0.49 -23.90
N GLU A 140 24.99 -1.51 -24.68
CA GLU A 140 24.90 -1.48 -26.12
C GLU A 140 23.57 -2.09 -26.56
N VAL A 141 22.95 -1.46 -27.56
CA VAL A 141 21.76 -1.99 -28.23
C VAL A 141 22.26 -2.84 -29.39
N THR A 142 21.99 -4.13 -29.34
CA THR A 142 22.35 -5.06 -30.40
C THR A 142 21.38 -4.93 -31.57
N GLU A 143 21.78 -5.37 -32.78
CA GLU A 143 20.87 -5.45 -33.90
C GLU A 143 19.69 -6.42 -33.62
N GLU A 144 19.93 -7.47 -32.83
CA GLU A 144 18.88 -8.40 -32.39
C GLU A 144 17.82 -7.71 -31.53
N ASP A 145 18.22 -6.84 -30.60
CA ASP A 145 17.27 -6.03 -29.79
C ASP A 145 16.38 -5.18 -30.69
N LEU A 146 16.98 -4.56 -31.69
CA LEU A 146 16.29 -3.67 -32.63
C LEU A 146 15.30 -4.48 -33.49
N GLU A 147 15.74 -5.61 -34.04
CA GLU A 147 14.90 -6.48 -34.88
C GLU A 147 13.74 -7.08 -34.08
N ASN A 148 13.98 -7.56 -32.85
CA ASN A 148 12.95 -8.09 -31.99
C ASN A 148 11.89 -7.04 -31.67
N THR A 149 12.32 -5.81 -31.32
CA THR A 149 11.38 -4.72 -31.03
C THR A 149 10.57 -4.32 -32.27
N ILE A 150 11.22 -4.26 -33.45
CA ILE A 150 10.52 -4.01 -34.73
C ILE A 150 9.50 -5.12 -34.99
N MET A 151 9.89 -6.38 -34.77
CA MET A 151 9.00 -7.52 -34.96
C MET A 151 7.77 -7.43 -34.03
N ASP A 152 7.95 -7.08 -32.78
CA ASP A 152 6.84 -6.93 -31.83
C ASP A 152 5.91 -5.76 -32.18
N ILE A 153 6.46 -4.65 -32.69
CA ILE A 153 5.66 -3.54 -33.22
C ILE A 153 4.85 -3.99 -34.43
N ARG A 154 5.45 -4.74 -35.38
CA ARG A 154 4.75 -5.28 -36.56
C ARG A 154 3.63 -6.25 -36.14
N LYS A 155 3.90 -7.15 -35.17
CA LYS A 155 2.88 -8.06 -34.61
C LYS A 155 1.72 -7.31 -33.96
N SER A 156 1.98 -6.26 -33.22
CA SER A 156 0.95 -5.45 -32.55
C SER A 156 0.05 -4.69 -33.54
N ARG A 157 0.54 -4.45 -34.76
CA ARG A 157 -0.16 -3.76 -35.87
C ARG A 157 -0.70 -4.71 -36.95
N ALA A 158 -0.42 -6.01 -36.81
CA ALA A 158 -1.00 -7.00 -37.71
C ALA A 158 -2.53 -7.00 -37.57
N PRO A 159 -3.29 -7.12 -38.69
CA PRO A 159 -4.74 -7.21 -38.63
C PRO A 159 -5.13 -8.40 -37.74
N LYS A 160 -5.95 -8.15 -36.74
CA LYS A 160 -6.53 -9.24 -35.94
C LYS A 160 -7.42 -10.06 -36.88
N VAL A 161 -7.03 -11.30 -37.15
CA VAL A 161 -7.91 -12.24 -37.87
C VAL A 161 -9.10 -12.49 -36.96
N HIS A 162 -10.23 -11.86 -37.23
CA HIS A 162 -11.49 -12.24 -36.65
C HIS A 162 -11.77 -13.66 -37.12
N MET A 163 -11.59 -14.66 -36.29
CA MET A 163 -12.24 -15.94 -36.50
C MET A 163 -13.75 -15.66 -36.40
N THR A 164 -14.36 -15.46 -37.58
CA THR A 164 -15.80 -15.57 -37.66
C THR A 164 -16.11 -17.04 -37.41
N ASN A 165 -16.56 -17.35 -36.23
CA ASN A 165 -17.29 -18.56 -35.95
C ASN A 165 -18.58 -18.51 -36.80
N THR A 166 -18.49 -18.83 -38.07
CA THR A 166 -19.65 -19.21 -38.86
C THR A 166 -20.03 -20.61 -38.44
N THR A 167 -20.79 -20.73 -37.37
CA THR A 167 -21.63 -21.89 -37.16
C THR A 167 -22.73 -21.82 -38.24
N PRO A 168 -22.84 -22.79 -39.18
CA PRO A 168 -23.96 -22.82 -40.07
C PRO A 168 -25.25 -23.06 -39.26
N PRO A 169 -26.34 -22.34 -39.52
CA PRO A 169 -27.61 -22.69 -38.94
C PRO A 169 -28.16 -23.95 -39.61
N ASP A 170 -28.76 -24.84 -38.80
CA ASP A 170 -29.63 -25.94 -39.16
C ASP A 170 -29.02 -27.23 -39.71
N LEU A 171 -28.86 -28.19 -38.78
CA LEU A 171 -29.11 -29.60 -39.10
C LEU A 171 -29.89 -30.24 -37.97
N PRO A 172 -30.97 -31.01 -38.27
CA PRO A 172 -31.90 -31.53 -37.27
C PRO A 172 -31.34 -32.73 -36.54
N LEU A 173 -31.72 -32.82 -35.26
CA LEU A 173 -31.52 -33.97 -34.39
C LEU A 173 -32.21 -35.21 -34.93
N SER A 174 -31.44 -36.25 -35.33
CA SER A 174 -31.89 -37.63 -35.23
C SER A 174 -30.74 -38.62 -35.34
N GLY A 175 -30.62 -39.52 -34.36
CA GLY A 175 -30.17 -40.92 -34.57
C GLY A 175 -28.70 -41.23 -34.31
N GLU A 176 -28.49 -41.79 -33.16
CA GLU A 176 -27.65 -42.96 -32.81
C GLU A 176 -26.47 -43.35 -33.75
N ASP A 177 -25.36 -43.57 -33.06
CA ASP A 177 -24.34 -44.59 -33.29
C ASP A 177 -23.09 -44.23 -34.14
N SER A 178 -22.01 -44.65 -33.52
CA SER A 178 -20.72 -45.09 -34.03
C SER A 178 -19.51 -44.18 -33.92
N SER A 179 -18.69 -44.57 -32.95
CA SER A 179 -17.23 -44.63 -32.95
C SER A 179 -16.51 -44.11 -34.22
N VAL A 180 -16.00 -42.87 -34.12
CA VAL A 180 -14.90 -42.38 -35.00
C VAL A 180 -13.82 -41.81 -34.09
N PRO A 181 -12.53 -42.22 -34.22
CA PRO A 181 -11.45 -41.66 -33.43
C PRO A 181 -11.19 -40.19 -33.84
N PRO A 182 -10.77 -39.32 -32.91
CA PRO A 182 -10.49 -37.94 -33.27
C PRO A 182 -9.26 -37.89 -34.18
N ASP A 183 -9.50 -37.52 -35.41
CA ASP A 183 -8.47 -37.17 -36.38
C ASP A 183 -7.70 -35.96 -35.83
N LYS A 184 -6.40 -36.12 -35.60
CA LYS A 184 -5.47 -35.06 -35.30
C LYS A 184 -5.25 -34.20 -36.55
N GLY A 185 -6.26 -33.43 -36.89
CA GLY A 185 -6.10 -32.34 -37.86
C GLY A 185 -5.30 -31.24 -37.17
N GLU A 186 -3.99 -31.17 -37.46
CA GLU A 186 -3.19 -29.97 -37.26
C GLU A 186 -3.86 -28.82 -38.00
N SER A 187 -4.64 -28.03 -37.28
CA SER A 187 -5.02 -26.71 -37.78
C SER A 187 -3.76 -25.87 -37.88
N LYS A 188 -3.15 -25.81 -39.06
CA LYS A 188 -2.15 -24.80 -39.39
C LYS A 188 -2.85 -23.46 -39.25
N GLY A 189 -2.65 -22.82 -38.05
CA GLY A 189 -3.05 -21.45 -37.85
C GLY A 189 -2.39 -20.61 -38.95
N VAL A 190 -3.21 -19.92 -39.73
CA VAL A 190 -2.72 -18.90 -40.63
C VAL A 190 -2.11 -17.82 -39.75
N GLU A 191 -0.78 -17.77 -39.69
CA GLU A 191 -0.08 -16.65 -39.04
C GLU A 191 -0.52 -15.37 -39.78
N PRO A 192 -0.97 -14.34 -39.04
CA PRO A 192 -1.36 -13.09 -39.68
C PRO A 192 -0.17 -12.52 -40.44
N GLU A 193 -0.37 -12.18 -41.72
CA GLU A 193 0.65 -11.50 -42.51
C GLU A 193 1.10 -10.22 -41.78
N LEU A 194 2.38 -10.19 -41.45
CA LEU A 194 2.96 -9.04 -40.78
C LEU A 194 3.10 -7.88 -41.78
N PRO A 195 2.68 -6.65 -41.41
CA PRO A 195 2.85 -5.49 -42.29
C PRO A 195 4.31 -5.34 -42.73
N GLU A 196 4.54 -4.97 -43.98
CA GLU A 196 5.90 -4.70 -44.48
C GLU A 196 6.53 -3.54 -43.69
N PHE A 197 7.79 -3.71 -43.34
CA PHE A 197 8.55 -2.67 -42.64
C PHE A 197 9.17 -1.70 -43.64
N ASN A 198 8.42 -0.67 -44.02
CA ASN A 198 8.80 0.35 -44.99
C ASN A 198 8.50 1.77 -44.47
N ASP A 199 8.84 2.79 -45.25
CA ASP A 199 8.65 4.18 -44.87
C ASP A 199 7.20 4.57 -44.63
N GLU A 200 6.25 3.94 -45.34
CA GLU A 200 4.82 4.17 -45.13
C GLU A 200 4.36 3.62 -43.79
N PHE A 201 4.81 2.43 -43.42
CA PHE A 201 4.54 1.81 -42.14
C PHE A 201 5.06 2.66 -40.97
N VAL A 202 6.32 3.14 -41.04
CA VAL A 202 6.90 3.93 -39.95
C VAL A 202 6.25 5.32 -39.79
N ARG A 203 5.81 5.94 -40.91
CA ARG A 203 5.04 7.21 -40.84
C ARG A 203 3.66 7.02 -40.20
N ALA A 204 3.06 5.85 -40.38
CA ALA A 204 1.81 5.51 -39.70
C ALA A 204 1.96 5.27 -38.19
N LEU A 205 3.17 5.00 -37.68
CA LEU A 205 3.46 4.85 -36.26
C LEU A 205 3.63 6.19 -35.54
N GLY A 206 4.01 7.25 -36.26
CA GLY A 206 4.24 8.56 -35.64
C GLY A 206 5.05 9.52 -36.55
N PRO A 207 5.59 10.60 -36.00
CA PRO A 207 6.30 11.64 -36.75
C PRO A 207 7.73 11.20 -37.12
N PHE A 208 7.84 10.12 -37.90
CA PHE A 208 9.09 9.59 -38.41
C PHE A 208 9.23 9.95 -39.90
N LYS A 209 10.44 10.29 -40.35
CA LYS A 209 10.72 10.66 -41.73
C LYS A 209 10.77 9.45 -42.62
N ASP A 210 11.53 8.45 -42.24
CA ASP A 210 11.79 7.21 -42.96
C ASP A 210 12.18 6.08 -41.99
N VAL A 211 12.46 4.90 -42.51
CA VAL A 211 12.90 3.73 -41.73
C VAL A 211 14.21 4.02 -40.94
N ALA A 212 15.12 4.81 -41.51
CA ALA A 212 16.41 5.11 -40.85
C ALA A 212 16.20 5.98 -39.62
N ASP A 213 15.44 7.08 -39.73
CA ASP A 213 15.09 7.97 -38.60
C ASP A 213 14.33 7.20 -37.51
N PHE A 214 13.46 6.27 -37.89
CA PHE A 214 12.75 5.39 -36.96
C PHE A 214 13.72 4.49 -36.20
N LYS A 215 14.61 3.78 -36.90
CA LYS A 215 15.61 2.89 -36.27
C LYS A 215 16.54 3.64 -35.33
N ASP A 216 16.99 4.82 -35.68
CA ASP A 216 17.87 5.64 -34.82
C ASP A 216 17.15 6.04 -33.53
N LYS A 217 15.92 6.52 -33.63
CA LYS A 217 15.10 6.88 -32.46
C LYS A 217 14.75 5.66 -31.63
N LEU A 218 14.40 4.53 -32.26
CA LEU A 218 14.12 3.28 -31.57
C LEU A 218 15.35 2.78 -30.81
N LYS A 219 16.53 2.81 -31.43
CA LYS A 219 17.80 2.45 -30.78
C LYS A 219 18.09 3.32 -29.55
N ALA A 220 17.86 4.64 -29.66
CA ALA A 220 18.00 5.55 -28.53
C ALA A 220 17.02 5.22 -27.41
N ASN A 221 15.76 4.91 -27.72
CA ASN A 221 14.75 4.52 -26.73
C ASN A 221 15.08 3.19 -26.05
N ILE A 222 15.45 2.15 -26.82
CA ILE A 222 15.88 0.86 -26.27
C ILE A 222 17.08 1.04 -25.34
N LYS A 223 18.03 1.88 -25.71
CA LYS A 223 19.19 2.19 -24.88
C LYS A 223 18.76 2.80 -23.54
N LEU A 224 17.93 3.84 -23.60
CA LEU A 224 17.40 4.53 -22.40
C LEU A 224 16.62 3.57 -21.51
N GLU A 225 15.80 2.70 -22.09
CA GLU A 225 15.03 1.71 -21.34
C GLU A 225 15.95 0.71 -20.63
N LYS A 226 16.95 0.17 -21.33
CA LYS A 226 17.94 -0.74 -20.74
C LYS A 226 18.76 -0.05 -19.63
N GLU A 227 19.13 1.22 -19.80
CA GLU A 227 19.81 2.02 -18.77
C GLU A 227 18.93 2.20 -17.53
N ASN A 228 17.65 2.50 -17.72
CA ASN A 228 16.69 2.60 -16.62
C ASN A 228 16.49 1.25 -15.91
N GLN A 229 16.33 0.17 -16.66
CA GLN A 229 16.22 -1.18 -16.09
C GLN A 229 17.46 -1.56 -15.27
N GLN A 230 18.66 -1.21 -15.73
CA GLN A 230 19.90 -1.47 -14.99
C GLN A 230 19.99 -0.63 -13.71
N LYS A 231 19.58 0.64 -13.76
CA LYS A 231 19.49 1.50 -12.57
C LYS A 231 18.51 0.89 -11.55
N GLU A 232 17.32 0.50 -11.98
CA GLU A 232 16.33 -0.12 -11.10
C GLU A 232 16.86 -1.43 -10.47
N LYS A 233 17.52 -2.28 -11.24
CA LYS A 233 18.17 -3.49 -10.70
C LYS A 233 19.22 -3.16 -9.64
N THR A 234 20.00 -2.11 -9.87
CA THR A 234 21.03 -1.68 -8.91
C THR A 234 20.39 -1.12 -7.64
N ARG A 235 19.37 -0.27 -7.78
CA ARG A 235 18.57 0.25 -6.66
C ARG A 235 18.00 -0.86 -5.81
N LEU A 236 17.37 -1.85 -6.45
CA LEU A 236 16.81 -3.01 -5.76
C LEU A 236 17.87 -3.79 -4.97
N LYS A 237 19.03 -4.08 -5.59
CA LYS A 237 20.13 -4.77 -4.90
C LYS A 237 20.65 -3.99 -3.69
N ILE A 238 20.79 -2.67 -3.81
CA ILE A 238 21.23 -1.81 -2.70
C ILE A 238 20.21 -1.86 -1.56
N ILE A 239 18.94 -1.65 -1.87
CA ILE A 239 17.86 -1.60 -0.89
C ILE A 239 17.65 -2.96 -0.22
N GLU A 240 17.61 -4.05 -0.97
CA GLU A 240 17.49 -5.39 -0.40
C GLU A 240 18.62 -5.67 0.61
N LYS A 241 19.85 -5.32 0.25
CA LYS A 241 20.98 -5.51 1.17
C LYS A 241 20.86 -4.61 2.42
N ILE A 242 20.43 -3.37 2.28
CA ILE A 242 20.20 -2.49 3.43
C ILE A 242 19.07 -3.04 4.31
N ILE A 243 17.97 -3.53 3.73
CA ILE A 243 16.85 -4.14 4.47
C ILE A 243 17.31 -5.36 5.26
N ASP A 244 18.08 -6.25 4.62
CA ASP A 244 18.55 -7.50 5.24
C ASP A 244 19.51 -7.25 6.40
N ASP A 245 20.37 -6.23 6.28
CA ASP A 245 21.36 -5.90 7.31
C ASP A 245 20.80 -4.95 8.39
N SER A 246 19.59 -4.38 8.18
CA SER A 246 18.93 -3.50 9.15
C SER A 246 18.24 -4.30 10.24
N LYS A 247 18.35 -3.80 11.48
CA LYS A 247 17.66 -4.40 12.64
C LYS A 247 16.52 -3.49 13.07
N MET A 248 15.32 -4.00 13.00
CA MET A 248 14.11 -3.31 13.45
C MET A 248 13.00 -4.32 13.78
N ASP A 249 12.17 -3.98 14.73
CA ASP A 249 11.02 -4.78 15.14
C ASP A 249 9.75 -4.06 14.68
N ILE A 250 9.17 -4.50 13.54
CA ILE A 250 8.10 -3.76 12.87
C ILE A 250 6.76 -4.00 13.56
N PRO A 251 6.03 -2.95 13.93
CA PRO A 251 4.69 -3.10 14.46
C PRO A 251 3.72 -3.60 13.40
N GLU A 252 2.82 -4.49 13.81
CA GLU A 252 1.89 -5.17 12.89
C GLU A 252 0.95 -4.19 12.16
N ILE A 253 0.67 -3.04 12.77
CA ILE A 253 -0.12 -1.98 12.15
C ILE A 253 0.51 -1.46 10.84
N LEU A 254 1.84 -1.29 10.79
CA LEU A 254 2.53 -0.84 9.58
C LEU A 254 2.49 -1.90 8.47
N VAL A 255 2.61 -3.18 8.85
CA VAL A 255 2.46 -4.29 7.91
C VAL A 255 1.04 -4.34 7.34
N ASN A 256 0.03 -4.18 8.20
CA ASN A 256 -1.37 -4.17 7.78
C ASN A 256 -1.70 -3.00 6.85
N ILE A 257 -1.15 -1.81 7.10
CA ILE A 257 -1.30 -0.66 6.20
C ILE A 257 -0.74 -0.98 4.80
N GLU A 258 0.43 -1.61 4.71
CA GLU A 258 0.99 -1.99 3.41
C GLU A 258 0.21 -3.12 2.75
N LEU A 259 -0.32 -4.09 3.51
CA LEU A 259 -1.23 -5.11 3.01
C LEU A 259 -2.50 -4.49 2.41
N ASP A 260 -3.10 -3.54 3.10
CA ASP A 260 -4.30 -2.83 2.61
C ASP A 260 -4.01 -2.10 1.29
N LYS A 261 -2.84 -1.45 1.18
CA LYS A 261 -2.41 -0.79 -0.08
C LYS A 261 -2.22 -1.79 -1.23
N ILE A 262 -1.61 -2.95 -0.96
CA ILE A 262 -1.39 -4.00 -1.96
C ILE A 262 -2.74 -4.52 -2.48
N LEU A 263 -3.65 -4.87 -1.57
CA LEU A 263 -4.96 -5.40 -1.92
C LEU A 263 -5.83 -4.37 -2.63
N TYR A 264 -5.83 -3.11 -2.17
CA TYR A 264 -6.55 -2.02 -2.82
C TYR A 264 -6.07 -1.80 -4.27
N LYS A 265 -4.74 -1.82 -4.48
CA LYS A 265 -4.19 -1.70 -5.82
C LYS A 265 -4.62 -2.87 -6.71
N MET A 266 -4.54 -4.09 -6.20
CA MET A 266 -4.99 -5.30 -6.94
C MET A 266 -6.46 -5.21 -7.31
N GLU A 267 -7.33 -4.81 -6.38
CA GLU A 267 -8.75 -4.62 -6.62
C GLU A 267 -9.01 -3.55 -7.70
N SER A 268 -8.28 -2.43 -7.63
CA SER A 268 -8.36 -1.36 -8.62
C SER A 268 -7.94 -1.84 -10.02
N ASP A 269 -6.82 -2.56 -10.13
CA ASP A 269 -6.31 -3.07 -11.39
C ASP A 269 -7.29 -4.07 -12.03
N ILE A 270 -7.88 -4.97 -11.22
CA ILE A 270 -8.89 -5.94 -11.66
C ILE A 270 -10.17 -5.23 -12.13
N THR A 271 -10.60 -4.21 -11.40
CA THR A 271 -11.78 -3.41 -11.75
C THR A 271 -11.58 -2.65 -13.07
N GLN A 272 -10.38 -2.12 -13.30
CA GLN A 272 -10.03 -1.46 -14.57
C GLN A 272 -10.05 -2.44 -15.75
N MET A 273 -9.77 -3.72 -15.52
CA MET A 273 -9.92 -4.79 -16.52
C MET A 273 -11.39 -5.19 -16.76
N GLY A 274 -12.35 -4.55 -16.08
CA GLY A 274 -13.77 -4.84 -16.20
C GLY A 274 -14.24 -6.07 -15.42
N LEU A 275 -13.42 -6.60 -14.52
CA LEU A 275 -13.74 -7.75 -13.68
C LEU A 275 -14.10 -7.32 -12.26
N LYS A 276 -14.94 -8.10 -11.59
CA LYS A 276 -15.21 -7.92 -10.15
C LYS A 276 -14.17 -8.67 -9.34
N PHE A 277 -13.65 -8.03 -8.30
CA PHE A 277 -12.64 -8.60 -7.42
C PHE A 277 -13.12 -9.91 -6.75
N GLU A 278 -14.38 -9.97 -6.36
CA GLU A 278 -14.97 -11.20 -5.78
C GLU A 278 -14.97 -12.38 -6.75
N ASP A 279 -15.25 -12.14 -8.03
CA ASP A 279 -15.25 -13.19 -9.06
C ASP A 279 -13.83 -13.64 -9.38
N TYR A 280 -12.87 -12.72 -9.39
CA TYR A 280 -11.45 -13.04 -9.48
C TYR A 280 -10.99 -13.94 -8.32
N LEU A 281 -11.36 -13.63 -7.08
CA LEU A 281 -11.04 -14.45 -5.91
C LEU A 281 -11.64 -15.87 -6.03
N LYS A 282 -12.87 -15.98 -6.51
CA LYS A 282 -13.52 -17.29 -6.76
C LYS A 282 -12.76 -18.11 -7.79
N HIS A 283 -12.31 -17.49 -8.90
CA HIS A 283 -11.50 -18.16 -9.91
C HIS A 283 -10.18 -18.70 -9.36
N LEU A 284 -9.57 -17.98 -8.42
CA LEU A 284 -8.35 -18.42 -7.74
C LEU A 284 -8.60 -19.44 -6.61
N ASN A 285 -9.86 -19.69 -6.24
CA ASN A 285 -10.23 -20.44 -5.03
C ASN A 285 -9.55 -19.90 -3.76
N LYS A 286 -9.47 -18.57 -3.64
CA LYS A 286 -8.84 -17.86 -2.51
C LYS A 286 -9.81 -16.86 -1.90
N THR A 287 -9.59 -16.58 -0.61
CA THR A 287 -10.25 -15.49 0.09
C THR A 287 -9.33 -14.28 0.17
N ALA A 288 -9.87 -13.10 0.51
CA ALA A 288 -9.05 -11.91 0.78
C ALA A 288 -8.05 -12.17 1.93
N GLU A 289 -8.42 -13.00 2.91
CA GLU A 289 -7.55 -13.38 4.02
C GLU A 289 -6.37 -14.27 3.58
N ASP A 290 -6.59 -15.14 2.61
CA ASP A 290 -5.51 -15.96 2.03
C ASP A 290 -4.51 -15.08 1.27
N LEU A 291 -5.00 -14.08 0.53
CA LEU A 291 -4.12 -13.09 -0.11
C LEU A 291 -3.34 -12.26 0.92
N ARG A 292 -3.98 -11.87 2.03
CA ARG A 292 -3.27 -11.18 3.13
C ARG A 292 -2.11 -12.00 3.68
N LYS A 293 -2.30 -13.30 3.86
CA LYS A 293 -1.23 -14.21 4.31
C LYS A 293 -0.12 -14.32 3.28
N GLU A 294 -0.48 -14.47 2.01
CA GLU A 294 0.46 -14.60 0.89
C GLU A 294 1.34 -13.34 0.74
N PHE A 295 0.74 -12.15 0.78
CA PHE A 295 1.45 -10.89 0.63
C PHE A 295 2.08 -10.33 1.92
N LYS A 296 1.93 -11.02 3.05
CA LYS A 296 2.44 -10.54 4.34
C LYS A 296 3.95 -10.25 4.30
N THR A 297 4.73 -11.15 3.72
CA THR A 297 6.19 -10.98 3.61
C THR A 297 6.56 -9.77 2.75
N ASP A 298 5.84 -9.55 1.65
CA ASP A 298 6.07 -8.39 0.77
C ASP A 298 5.66 -7.09 1.44
N ALA A 299 4.57 -7.10 2.20
CA ALA A 299 4.14 -5.97 3.00
C ALA A 299 5.15 -5.62 4.10
N GLU A 300 5.71 -6.62 4.78
CA GLU A 300 6.80 -6.43 5.75
C GLU A 300 8.02 -5.79 5.11
N LYS A 301 8.45 -6.25 3.93
CA LYS A 301 9.56 -5.65 3.18
C LYS A 301 9.27 -4.20 2.78
N LYS A 302 8.05 -3.90 2.32
CA LYS A 302 7.63 -2.53 1.97
C LYS A 302 7.60 -1.61 3.20
N ALA A 303 7.08 -2.09 4.32
CA ALA A 303 7.09 -1.34 5.58
C ALA A 303 8.54 -1.05 6.05
N LYS A 304 9.44 -2.06 5.98
CA LYS A 304 10.87 -1.88 6.26
C LYS A 304 11.49 -0.82 5.36
N LEU A 305 11.25 -0.92 4.05
CA LEU A 305 11.77 0.02 3.07
C LEU A 305 11.37 1.45 3.40
N ALA A 306 10.07 1.68 3.65
CA ALA A 306 9.56 3.01 3.97
C ALA A 306 10.23 3.60 5.22
N LEU A 307 10.39 2.79 6.25
CA LEU A 307 11.05 3.19 7.50
C LEU A 307 12.54 3.49 7.28
N ILE A 308 13.26 2.65 6.54
CA ILE A 308 14.68 2.83 6.22
C ILE A 308 14.91 4.10 5.42
N LEU A 309 14.11 4.33 4.36
CA LEU A 309 14.23 5.55 3.55
C LEU A 309 13.99 6.80 4.40
N ASN A 310 13.01 6.76 5.28
CA ASN A 310 12.73 7.88 6.18
C ASN A 310 13.92 8.17 7.13
N GLU A 311 14.55 7.13 7.68
CA GLU A 311 15.72 7.31 8.54
C GLU A 311 16.95 7.78 7.76
N ILE A 312 17.18 7.31 6.53
CA ILE A 312 18.24 7.82 5.67
C ILE A 312 17.98 9.29 5.31
N ALA A 313 16.73 9.66 4.97
CA ALA A 313 16.36 11.05 4.71
C ALA A 313 16.69 11.97 5.89
N LYS A 314 16.37 11.55 7.12
CA LYS A 314 16.68 12.29 8.35
C LYS A 314 18.20 12.42 8.56
N ALA A 315 18.93 11.30 8.44
CA ALA A 315 20.36 11.23 8.66
C ALA A 315 21.15 12.13 7.68
N GLU A 316 20.77 12.12 6.41
CA GLU A 316 21.41 12.86 5.32
C GLU A 316 20.75 14.24 5.06
N LYS A 317 19.69 14.58 5.81
CA LYS A 317 18.90 15.83 5.65
C LYS A 317 18.37 16.01 4.22
N ILE A 318 17.96 14.92 3.60
CA ILE A 318 17.39 14.91 2.26
C ILE A 318 15.91 15.28 2.35
N VAL A 319 15.53 16.34 1.65
CA VAL A 319 14.14 16.81 1.54
C VAL A 319 13.77 17.01 0.08
N ALA A 320 12.50 16.83 -0.26
CA ALA A 320 11.98 17.13 -1.59
C ALA A 320 12.12 18.62 -1.92
N ASP A 321 12.23 18.93 -3.20
CA ASP A 321 12.21 20.31 -3.69
C ASP A 321 10.77 20.82 -3.73
N GLU A 322 10.51 21.94 -3.07
CA GLU A 322 9.15 22.49 -2.93
C GLU A 322 8.50 22.84 -4.28
N GLN A 323 9.30 23.29 -5.26
CA GLN A 323 8.77 23.61 -6.60
C GLN A 323 8.40 22.34 -7.36
N LEU A 324 9.18 21.26 -7.20
CA LEU A 324 8.87 19.97 -7.79
C LEU A 324 7.63 19.34 -7.13
N VAL A 325 7.52 19.44 -5.80
CA VAL A 325 6.34 19.00 -5.06
C VAL A 325 5.09 19.73 -5.56
N ALA A 326 5.14 21.04 -5.67
CA ALA A 326 4.00 21.82 -6.15
C ALA A 326 3.57 21.44 -7.58
N ARG A 327 4.52 21.15 -8.48
CA ARG A 327 4.22 20.68 -9.85
C ARG A 327 3.59 19.31 -9.85
N GLU A 328 4.12 18.39 -9.05
CA GLU A 328 3.58 17.03 -8.95
C GLU A 328 2.16 17.02 -8.37
N VAL A 329 1.92 17.81 -7.32
CA VAL A 329 0.58 18.01 -6.74
C VAL A 329 -0.40 18.54 -7.79
N ALA A 330 0.00 19.55 -8.56
CA ALA A 330 -0.84 20.10 -9.62
C ALA A 330 -1.20 19.03 -10.68
N ALA A 331 -0.23 18.20 -11.09
CA ALA A 331 -0.45 17.12 -12.04
C ALA A 331 -1.40 16.03 -11.47
N ILE A 332 -1.24 15.66 -10.19
CA ILE A 332 -2.12 14.70 -9.52
C ILE A 332 -3.56 15.23 -9.48
N LEU A 333 -3.77 16.50 -9.08
CA LEU A 333 -5.09 17.10 -8.98
C LEU A 333 -5.75 17.34 -10.36
N GLU A 334 -4.97 17.55 -11.40
CA GLU A 334 -5.48 17.64 -12.77
C GLU A 334 -6.01 16.28 -13.25
N HIS A 335 -5.31 15.19 -12.92
CA HIS A 335 -5.66 13.83 -13.34
C HIS A 335 -6.77 13.21 -12.48
N TYR A 336 -6.74 13.48 -11.17
CA TYR A 336 -7.69 12.95 -10.18
C TYR A 336 -8.43 14.09 -9.51
N LYS A 337 -9.57 14.49 -10.09
CA LYS A 337 -10.35 15.67 -9.65
C LYS A 337 -10.88 15.59 -8.22
N ASP A 338 -11.08 14.37 -7.72
CA ASP A 338 -11.59 14.10 -6.36
C ASP A 338 -10.46 13.83 -5.35
N ALA A 339 -9.20 14.01 -5.74
CA ALA A 339 -8.07 13.79 -4.84
C ALA A 339 -7.98 14.90 -3.77
N ASP A 340 -7.70 14.48 -2.54
CA ASP A 340 -7.43 15.38 -1.43
C ASP A 340 -6.06 16.07 -1.62
N PRO A 341 -6.00 17.42 -1.65
CA PRO A 341 -4.77 18.14 -1.93
C PRO A 341 -3.63 17.88 -0.92
N GLU A 342 -4.00 17.70 0.35
CA GLU A 342 -3.01 17.45 1.41
C GLU A 342 -2.40 16.06 1.29
N ARG A 343 -3.22 15.06 1.01
CA ARG A 343 -2.74 13.70 0.71
C ARG A 343 -1.90 13.65 -0.56
N ALA A 344 -2.30 14.38 -1.60
CA ALA A 344 -1.50 14.50 -2.83
C ALA A 344 -0.13 15.11 -2.55
N ARG A 345 -0.05 16.15 -1.69
CA ARG A 345 1.20 16.77 -1.27
C ARG A 345 2.10 15.80 -0.51
N ILE A 346 1.56 15.12 0.50
CA ILE A 346 2.32 14.10 1.27
C ILE A 346 2.86 13.00 0.34
N HIS A 347 2.04 12.57 -0.62
CA HIS A 347 2.45 11.58 -1.61
C HIS A 347 3.59 12.08 -2.48
N ALA A 348 3.46 13.28 -3.05
CA ALA A 348 4.49 13.90 -3.90
C ALA A 348 5.80 14.12 -3.13
N GLU A 349 5.74 14.62 -1.90
CA GLU A 349 6.91 14.79 -1.02
C GLU A 349 7.63 13.46 -0.78
N ASN A 350 6.89 12.40 -0.47
CA ASN A 350 7.46 11.06 -0.24
C ASN A 350 8.13 10.51 -1.50
N VAL A 351 7.46 10.58 -2.66
CA VAL A 351 8.01 10.08 -3.93
C VAL A 351 9.29 10.82 -4.31
N LEU A 352 9.27 12.15 -4.25
CA LEU A 352 10.42 12.97 -4.62
C LEU A 352 11.58 12.85 -3.63
N THR A 353 11.30 12.72 -2.33
CA THR A 353 12.32 12.46 -1.31
C THR A 353 12.96 11.10 -1.53
N ASN A 354 12.18 10.06 -1.78
CA ASN A 354 12.68 8.72 -2.06
C ASN A 354 13.57 8.70 -3.31
N GLU A 355 13.17 9.40 -4.38
CA GLU A 355 13.99 9.51 -5.59
C GLU A 355 15.34 10.19 -5.29
N LYS A 356 15.36 11.26 -4.50
CA LYS A 356 16.60 11.90 -4.07
C LYS A 356 17.50 10.98 -3.22
N ILE A 357 16.92 10.13 -2.38
CA ILE A 357 17.67 9.15 -1.60
C ILE A 357 18.31 8.12 -2.54
N PHE A 358 17.58 7.61 -3.53
CA PHE A 358 18.14 6.69 -4.52
C PHE A 358 19.27 7.35 -5.30
N GLN A 359 19.07 8.58 -5.77
CA GLN A 359 20.13 9.34 -6.45
C GLN A 359 21.36 9.57 -5.57
N PHE A 360 21.15 9.84 -4.28
CA PHE A 360 22.24 9.94 -3.32
C PHE A 360 23.02 8.63 -3.20
N LEU A 361 22.31 7.49 -3.04
CA LEU A 361 22.95 6.17 -2.93
C LEU A 361 23.66 5.73 -4.21
N GLU A 362 23.15 6.13 -5.38
CA GLU A 362 23.76 5.85 -6.69
C GLU A 362 25.04 6.65 -6.96
N ASN A 363 25.19 7.82 -6.33
CA ASN A 363 26.31 8.74 -6.53
C ASN A 363 27.41 8.61 -5.46
N LEU A 364 27.35 7.58 -4.62
CA LEU A 364 28.38 7.29 -3.62
C LEU A 364 29.55 6.53 -4.24
#